data_737700de32d37d6e3d6765acb8541ccf
#
_entry.id   737700de32d37d6e3d6765acb8541ccf
#
_cell.length_a   1.000
_cell.length_b   1.000
_cell.length_c   1.000
_cell.angle_alpha   90.00
_cell.angle_beta   90.00
_cell.angle_gamma   90.00
#
_symmetry.space_group_name_H-M   'P 1'
#
loop_
_entity.id
_entity.type
_entity.pdbx_description
1 polymer ?
#
loop_
_entity_poly.entity_id
_entity_poly.type
_entity_poly.pdbx_seq_one_letter_code
_entity_poly.pdbx_strand_id
1 'polypeptide(L)'
;MADIPGPSTLVLQENVENKENMDIEFEPEKKKVKLDIPSTEKDQRLEDRLSGILCCAVCLDLPRICFQCTNGHLMCAGCFNHLLADGRLKDETSTCPNCRCEISKSSCTRNLAVEKAVSELPSTCQFCSCLLPRNQLHHHERELCQERLSTCKYSRIGCPWKGPYHELKEHEKGCHHPHKSGDDIMEAVACLDQQVKDETRLYSRIFSLLSCEKITFNDLQLKPYRTDDFITKLFYETSRFSAFNHQWVIKARINNDQKNPALTTDRSMSYQLVLKGKASQPINVSFIALKGPYGEMLMNPVVYSQEFSNENPETEYNNLPIHNSMECNKLLASKTINMRLIMVLISSS
;
A
#
# COMPACT_ATOMS: atom_id res chain seq x y z
N MET A 1 -25.11 16.04 -53.30
CA MET A 1 -25.98 17.19 -52.92
C MET A 1 -27.04 16.63 -51.99
N ALA A 2 -26.85 16.79 -50.70
CA ALA A 2 -27.88 16.68 -49.68
C ALA A 2 -27.30 17.35 -48.43
N ASP A 3 -27.91 18.45 -48.05
CA ASP A 3 -27.52 19.36 -46.99
C ASP A 3 -27.72 18.75 -45.60
N ILE A 4 -26.76 18.98 -44.71
CA ILE A 4 -26.86 18.67 -43.29
C ILE A 4 -27.11 19.98 -42.57
N PRO A 5 -28.20 20.13 -41.76
CA PRO A 5 -28.46 21.36 -40.99
C PRO A 5 -27.65 21.36 -39.67
N GLY A 6 -27.03 22.50 -39.37
CA GLY A 6 -26.31 22.78 -38.15
C GLY A 6 -27.25 23.10 -36.97
N PRO A 7 -26.76 23.07 -35.73
CA PRO A 7 -27.58 23.25 -34.54
C PRO A 7 -27.89 24.72 -34.26
N SER A 8 -29.16 24.99 -33.98
CA SER A 8 -29.72 26.30 -33.64
C SER A 8 -29.26 26.79 -32.28
N THR A 9 -28.76 28.01 -32.25
CA THR A 9 -28.45 28.80 -31.05
C THR A 9 -29.74 29.38 -30.48
N LEU A 10 -30.14 28.99 -29.30
CA LEU A 10 -31.24 29.63 -28.53
C LEU A 10 -30.64 30.78 -27.71
N VAL A 11 -30.99 31.99 -28.12
CA VAL A 11 -30.78 33.24 -27.38
C VAL A 11 -31.93 33.38 -26.41
N LEU A 12 -31.66 33.35 -25.11
CA LEU A 12 -32.62 33.77 -24.06
C LEU A 12 -32.36 35.22 -23.70
N GLN A 13 -33.40 36.01 -23.92
CA GLN A 13 -33.47 37.44 -23.57
C GLN A 13 -33.54 37.61 -22.06
N GLU A 14 -32.71 38.54 -21.57
CA GLU A 14 -32.79 39.07 -20.21
C GLU A 14 -34.02 39.95 -20.02
N ASN A 15 -34.83 39.64 -19.02
CA ASN A 15 -35.78 40.59 -18.44
C ASN A 15 -35.23 41.11 -17.11
N VAL A 16 -34.90 42.38 -17.13
CA VAL A 16 -34.52 43.17 -15.97
C VAL A 16 -35.81 43.64 -15.29
N GLU A 17 -36.09 43.15 -14.10
CA GLU A 17 -37.00 43.83 -13.17
C GLU A 17 -36.29 44.09 -11.83
N ASN A 18 -36.16 45.39 -11.57
CA ASN A 18 -35.74 45.97 -10.30
C ASN A 18 -36.69 45.56 -9.18
N LYS A 19 -36.14 45.03 -8.08
CA LYS A 19 -36.74 45.17 -6.74
C LYS A 19 -35.66 45.41 -5.69
N GLU A 20 -36.01 46.40 -4.93
CA GLU A 20 -35.27 47.10 -3.90
C GLU A 20 -34.65 46.25 -2.78
N ASN A 21 -33.50 46.76 -2.29
CA ASN A 21 -32.76 46.39 -1.11
C ASN A 21 -33.65 46.13 0.12
N MET A 22 -33.48 44.99 0.74
CA MET A 22 -33.57 44.81 2.19
C MET A 22 -32.38 43.97 2.65
N ASP A 23 -31.44 44.67 3.24
CA ASP A 23 -30.31 44.08 3.95
C ASP A 23 -30.81 43.27 5.16
N ILE A 24 -30.83 41.96 5.04
CA ILE A 24 -30.96 41.06 6.19
C ILE A 24 -29.58 40.47 6.40
N GLU A 25 -28.85 41.03 7.35
CA GLU A 25 -27.66 40.43 7.95
C GLU A 25 -28.03 39.07 8.57
N PHE A 26 -27.72 38.00 7.88
CA PHE A 26 -27.72 36.67 8.47
C PHE A 26 -26.32 36.43 9.08
N GLU A 27 -26.17 36.74 10.35
CA GLU A 27 -25.11 36.18 11.17
C GLU A 27 -25.30 34.64 11.20
N PRO A 28 -24.30 33.85 10.81
CA PRO A 28 -24.37 32.43 11.05
C PRO A 28 -24.09 32.18 12.54
N GLU A 29 -25.17 31.95 13.31
CA GLU A 29 -25.04 31.37 14.65
C GLU A 29 -24.18 30.10 14.57
N LYS A 30 -22.97 30.21 15.06
CA LYS A 30 -22.09 29.07 15.37
C LYS A 30 -22.72 28.27 16.49
N LYS A 31 -23.62 27.34 16.14
CA LYS A 31 -24.01 26.28 17.06
C LYS A 31 -22.78 25.39 17.27
N LYS A 32 -22.02 25.73 18.29
CA LYS A 32 -21.11 24.77 18.94
C LYS A 32 -21.99 23.67 19.51
N VAL A 33 -22.15 22.58 18.77
CA VAL A 33 -22.64 21.34 19.36
C VAL A 33 -21.49 20.82 20.24
N LYS A 34 -21.43 21.32 21.45
CA LYS A 34 -20.75 20.64 22.54
C LYS A 34 -21.61 19.44 22.89
N LEU A 35 -21.26 18.28 22.40
CA LEU A 35 -21.67 17.02 23.00
C LEU A 35 -20.80 16.79 24.24
N ASP A 36 -21.03 17.59 25.27
CA ASP A 36 -20.59 17.29 26.63
C ASP A 36 -21.59 16.23 27.17
N ILE A 37 -21.43 14.99 26.79
CA ILE A 37 -22.02 13.86 27.50
C ILE A 37 -21.01 13.56 28.62
N PRO A 38 -21.31 13.81 29.89
CA PRO A 38 -20.46 13.33 30.95
C PRO A 38 -20.53 11.80 30.90
N SER A 39 -19.45 11.16 30.46
CA SER A 39 -19.28 9.73 30.53
C SER A 39 -19.38 9.34 32.00
N THR A 40 -20.48 8.72 32.41
CA THR A 40 -20.58 8.16 33.75
C THR A 40 -19.59 7.00 33.83
N GLU A 41 -19.05 6.70 35.03
CA GLU A 41 -18.17 5.52 35.22
C GLU A 41 -18.77 4.21 34.66
N LYS A 42 -20.09 4.15 34.54
CA LYS A 42 -20.84 3.01 33.98
C LYS A 42 -20.65 2.90 32.46
N ASP A 43 -20.65 4.05 31.75
CA ASP A 43 -20.48 4.08 30.28
C ASP A 43 -19.06 3.71 29.92
N GLN A 44 -18.08 4.19 30.67
CA GLN A 44 -16.69 3.87 30.46
C GLN A 44 -16.40 2.37 30.71
N ARG A 45 -17.01 1.78 31.73
CA ARG A 45 -16.92 0.34 31.97
C ARG A 45 -17.59 -0.51 30.86
N LEU A 46 -18.68 0.00 30.26
CA LEU A 46 -19.33 -0.66 29.13
C LEU A 46 -18.45 -0.61 27.87
N GLU A 47 -17.85 0.53 27.57
CA GLU A 47 -16.93 0.71 26.45
C GLU A 47 -15.71 -0.16 26.57
N ASP A 48 -15.10 -0.25 27.76
CA ASP A 48 -13.96 -1.12 28.03
C ASP A 48 -14.31 -2.61 27.82
N ARG A 49 -15.49 -3.02 28.27
CA ARG A 49 -15.97 -4.39 28.07
C ARG A 49 -16.26 -4.70 26.61
N LEU A 50 -16.88 -3.76 25.89
CA LEU A 50 -17.13 -3.90 24.45
C LEU A 50 -15.82 -3.95 23.67
N SER A 51 -14.87 -3.10 24.00
CA SER A 51 -13.53 -3.12 23.40
C SER A 51 -12.84 -4.46 23.61
N GLY A 52 -12.94 -5.03 24.82
CA GLY A 52 -12.40 -6.36 25.11
C GLY A 52 -13.09 -7.51 24.36
N ILE A 53 -14.38 -7.38 24.05
CA ILE A 53 -15.15 -8.40 23.29
C ILE A 53 -14.87 -8.26 21.79
N LEU A 54 -14.74 -7.03 21.28
CA LEU A 54 -14.63 -6.74 19.85
C LEU A 54 -13.18 -6.72 19.35
N CYS A 55 -12.18 -6.88 20.23
CA CYS A 55 -10.77 -6.86 19.86
C CYS A 55 -10.34 -8.11 19.08
N CYS A 56 -9.27 -7.94 18.33
CA CYS A 56 -8.58 -9.03 17.67
C CYS A 56 -7.95 -9.97 18.71
N ALA A 57 -8.19 -11.27 18.60
CA ALA A 57 -7.66 -12.30 19.51
C ALA A 57 -6.11 -12.44 19.47
N VAL A 58 -5.43 -11.81 18.52
CA VAL A 58 -3.99 -11.89 18.32
C VAL A 58 -3.27 -10.64 18.83
N CYS A 59 -3.64 -9.46 18.33
CA CYS A 59 -2.99 -8.19 18.70
C CYS A 59 -3.73 -7.40 19.77
N LEU A 60 -4.91 -7.86 20.17
CA LEU A 60 -5.80 -7.22 21.14
C LEU A 60 -6.28 -5.81 20.74
N ASP A 61 -6.01 -5.37 19.52
CA ASP A 61 -6.49 -4.11 18.98
C ASP A 61 -7.89 -4.25 18.37
N LEU A 62 -8.62 -3.14 18.31
CA LEU A 62 -9.92 -3.07 17.63
C LEU A 62 -9.75 -3.11 16.11
N PRO A 63 -10.32 -4.10 15.42
CA PRO A 63 -10.10 -4.30 13.99
C PRO A 63 -10.90 -3.31 13.14
N ARG A 64 -10.26 -2.72 12.11
CA ARG A 64 -10.99 -1.99 11.04
C ARG A 64 -11.67 -2.95 10.07
N ILE A 65 -10.96 -4.02 9.72
CA ILE A 65 -11.47 -5.14 8.93
C ILE A 65 -11.34 -6.37 9.80
N CYS A 66 -12.46 -7.06 10.02
CA CYS A 66 -12.57 -8.15 10.99
C CYS A 66 -12.96 -9.45 10.30
N PHE A 67 -12.14 -10.47 10.48
CA PHE A 67 -12.45 -11.84 10.12
C PHE A 67 -12.81 -12.64 11.38
N GLN A 68 -13.69 -13.60 11.22
CA GLN A 68 -14.03 -14.53 12.30
C GLN A 68 -13.82 -15.98 11.87
N CYS A 69 -13.37 -16.83 12.79
CA CYS A 69 -13.33 -18.26 12.58
C CYS A 69 -14.73 -18.87 12.72
N THR A 70 -14.87 -20.15 12.40
CA THR A 70 -16.16 -20.89 12.51
C THR A 70 -16.76 -20.86 13.92
N ASN A 71 -15.94 -20.67 14.95
CA ASN A 71 -16.36 -20.57 16.35
C ASN A 71 -16.54 -19.11 16.83
N GLY A 72 -16.50 -18.13 15.90
CA GLY A 72 -16.81 -16.73 16.20
C GLY A 72 -15.64 -15.89 16.75
N HIS A 73 -14.42 -16.43 16.93
CA HIS A 73 -13.28 -15.63 17.40
C HIS A 73 -12.81 -14.64 16.35
N LEU A 74 -12.52 -13.42 16.78
CA LEU A 74 -12.24 -12.28 15.92
C LEU A 74 -10.74 -12.13 15.66
N MET A 75 -10.40 -11.80 14.42
CA MET A 75 -9.03 -11.53 13.98
C MET A 75 -9.03 -10.32 13.05
N CYS A 76 -8.14 -9.35 13.26
CA CYS A 76 -7.98 -8.27 12.29
C CYS A 76 -7.33 -8.80 11.00
N ALA A 77 -7.51 -8.10 9.88
CA ALA A 77 -7.00 -8.52 8.58
C ALA A 77 -5.48 -8.76 8.58
N GLY A 78 -4.72 -7.93 9.30
CA GLY A 78 -3.26 -8.08 9.42
C GLY A 78 -2.88 -9.39 10.10
N CYS A 79 -3.45 -9.65 11.28
CA CYS A 79 -3.19 -10.87 12.03
C CYS A 79 -3.69 -12.13 11.33
N PHE A 80 -4.85 -12.07 10.69
CA PHE A 80 -5.37 -13.18 9.90
C PHE A 80 -4.42 -13.56 8.76
N ASN A 81 -3.94 -12.59 7.97
CA ASN A 81 -2.97 -12.84 6.92
C ASN A 81 -1.63 -13.34 7.47
N HIS A 82 -1.20 -12.84 8.63
CA HIS A 82 0.02 -13.30 9.29
C HIS A 82 -0.09 -14.78 9.70
N LEU A 83 -1.19 -15.18 10.33
CA LEU A 83 -1.42 -16.58 10.73
C LEU A 83 -1.45 -17.52 9.52
N LEU A 84 -2.10 -17.11 8.42
CA LEU A 84 -2.10 -17.88 7.18
C LEU A 84 -0.71 -18.00 6.56
N ALA A 85 0.09 -16.93 6.59
CA ALA A 85 1.46 -16.96 6.13
C ALA A 85 2.34 -17.88 6.98
N ASP A 86 2.18 -17.82 8.28
CA ASP A 86 2.90 -18.67 9.25
C ASP A 86 2.66 -20.16 9.01
N GLY A 87 1.39 -20.57 8.90
CA GLY A 87 1.06 -21.97 8.63
C GLY A 87 1.68 -22.47 7.34
N ARG A 88 1.75 -21.62 6.31
CA ARG A 88 2.42 -21.98 5.05
C ARG A 88 3.93 -22.15 5.19
N LEU A 89 4.58 -21.25 5.93
CA LEU A 89 6.02 -21.34 6.15
C LEU A 89 6.41 -22.59 6.92
N LYS A 90 5.55 -23.01 7.85
CA LYS A 90 5.78 -24.22 8.69
C LYS A 90 5.30 -25.52 8.05
N ASP A 91 4.63 -25.44 6.89
CA ASP A 91 3.91 -26.57 6.28
C ASP A 91 2.82 -27.17 7.19
N GLU A 92 2.20 -26.31 7.96
CA GLU A 92 1.15 -26.66 8.91
C GLU A 92 -0.18 -26.00 8.51
N THR A 93 -1.28 -26.57 8.98
CA THR A 93 -2.58 -25.92 8.87
C THR A 93 -2.62 -24.72 9.82
N SER A 94 -3.02 -23.55 9.29
CA SER A 94 -3.21 -22.38 10.14
C SER A 94 -4.39 -22.59 11.07
N THR A 95 -4.25 -22.23 12.34
CA THR A 95 -5.29 -22.42 13.34
C THR A 95 -5.63 -21.13 14.08
N CYS A 96 -6.87 -21.03 14.54
CA CYS A 96 -7.31 -19.94 15.40
C CYS A 96 -6.57 -20.00 16.74
N PRO A 97 -5.97 -18.91 17.23
CA PRO A 97 -5.20 -18.91 18.48
C PRO A 97 -6.06 -19.25 19.71
N ASN A 98 -7.36 -18.97 19.67
CA ASN A 98 -8.24 -19.19 20.82
C ASN A 98 -8.83 -20.62 20.86
N CYS A 99 -9.31 -21.15 19.74
CA CYS A 99 -10.02 -22.44 19.74
C CYS A 99 -9.32 -23.50 18.88
N ARG A 100 -8.19 -23.17 18.25
CA ARG A 100 -7.39 -24.08 17.41
C ARG A 100 -8.12 -24.71 16.22
N CYS A 101 -9.34 -24.23 15.89
CA CYS A 101 -9.99 -24.62 14.63
C CYS A 101 -9.15 -24.16 13.44
N GLU A 102 -9.20 -24.91 12.36
CA GLU A 102 -8.53 -24.56 11.11
C GLU A 102 -9.08 -23.26 10.55
N ILE A 103 -8.19 -22.37 10.12
CA ILE A 103 -8.52 -21.10 9.48
C ILE A 103 -7.96 -21.04 8.06
N SER A 104 -8.77 -20.53 7.15
CA SER A 104 -8.41 -20.32 5.75
C SER A 104 -9.22 -19.16 5.17
N LYS A 105 -8.85 -18.67 4.01
CA LYS A 105 -9.65 -17.64 3.30
C LYS A 105 -11.06 -18.11 2.93
N SER A 106 -11.30 -19.44 2.87
CA SER A 106 -12.59 -20.03 2.56
C SER A 106 -13.41 -20.38 3.82
N SER A 107 -12.77 -20.67 4.95
CA SER A 107 -13.45 -21.05 6.19
C SER A 107 -13.76 -19.86 7.11
N CYS A 108 -12.99 -18.76 7.00
CA CYS A 108 -13.22 -17.56 7.77
C CYS A 108 -14.05 -16.55 6.99
N THR A 109 -15.02 -15.94 7.65
CA THR A 109 -15.89 -14.93 7.06
C THR A 109 -15.58 -13.55 7.62
N ARG A 110 -15.83 -12.51 6.81
CA ARG A 110 -15.71 -11.13 7.26
C ARG A 110 -16.93 -10.76 8.12
N ASN A 111 -16.70 -10.21 9.30
CA ASN A 111 -17.76 -9.84 10.22
C ASN A 111 -18.07 -8.34 10.14
N LEU A 112 -19.01 -7.98 9.25
CA LEU A 112 -19.41 -6.60 9.03
C LEU A 112 -20.15 -5.98 10.23
N ALA A 113 -20.84 -6.79 11.06
CA ALA A 113 -21.51 -6.30 12.25
C ALA A 113 -20.51 -5.81 13.29
N VAL A 114 -19.42 -6.57 13.50
CA VAL A 114 -18.33 -6.17 14.38
C VAL A 114 -17.61 -4.93 13.83
N GLU A 115 -17.34 -4.87 12.53
CA GLU A 115 -16.72 -3.69 11.90
C GLU A 115 -17.57 -2.45 12.11
N LYS A 116 -18.89 -2.55 11.95
CA LYS A 116 -19.83 -1.46 12.21
C LYS A 116 -19.80 -1.06 13.68
N ALA A 117 -19.93 -2.00 14.61
CA ALA A 117 -19.88 -1.71 16.03
C ALA A 117 -18.57 -1.03 16.44
N VAL A 118 -17.43 -1.54 15.99
CA VAL A 118 -16.12 -0.93 16.23
C VAL A 118 -16.02 0.47 15.64
N SER A 119 -16.63 0.72 14.48
CA SER A 119 -16.60 2.03 13.84
C SER A 119 -17.36 3.12 14.62
N GLU A 120 -18.32 2.72 15.42
CA GLU A 120 -19.15 3.61 16.26
C GLU A 120 -18.57 3.83 17.67
N LEU A 121 -17.61 2.98 18.11
CA LEU A 121 -16.97 3.16 19.40
C LEU A 121 -16.26 4.51 19.48
N PRO A 122 -16.29 5.17 20.67
CA PRO A 122 -15.57 6.41 20.87
C PRO A 122 -14.06 6.19 20.78
N SER A 123 -13.38 7.17 20.22
CA SER A 123 -11.92 7.21 20.14
C SER A 123 -11.41 8.62 20.28
N THR A 124 -10.27 8.76 20.92
CA THR A 124 -9.69 10.06 21.22
C THR A 124 -8.79 10.53 20.10
N CYS A 125 -8.96 11.76 19.63
CA CYS A 125 -8.04 12.38 18.67
C CYS A 125 -6.66 12.55 19.29
N GLN A 126 -5.61 12.10 18.59
CA GLN A 126 -4.23 12.19 19.08
C GLN A 126 -3.70 13.62 19.16
N PHE A 127 -4.34 14.59 18.49
CA PHE A 127 -3.89 15.98 18.47
C PHE A 127 -4.64 16.86 19.47
N CYS A 128 -5.97 16.84 19.47
CA CYS A 128 -6.78 17.73 20.31
C CYS A 128 -7.47 17.01 21.46
N SER A 129 -7.28 15.70 21.62
CA SER A 129 -7.86 14.86 22.68
C SER A 129 -9.39 14.87 22.73
N CYS A 130 -10.09 15.35 21.68
CA CYS A 130 -11.56 15.26 21.63
C CYS A 130 -11.99 13.81 21.37
N LEU A 131 -13.12 13.43 21.97
CA LEU A 131 -13.74 12.13 21.83
C LEU A 131 -14.66 12.13 20.62
N LEU A 132 -14.48 11.22 19.70
CA LEU A 132 -15.25 11.11 18.45
C LEU A 132 -15.50 9.64 18.10
N PRO A 133 -16.58 9.32 17.35
CA PRO A 133 -16.72 7.99 16.77
C PRO A 133 -15.54 7.64 15.88
N ARG A 134 -15.10 6.40 15.98
CA ARG A 134 -13.89 5.90 15.31
C ARG A 134 -13.92 6.06 13.78
N ASN A 135 -15.11 6.00 13.17
CA ASN A 135 -15.30 6.24 11.73
C ASN A 135 -15.04 7.70 11.32
N GLN A 136 -15.23 8.67 12.24
CA GLN A 136 -15.03 10.10 11.99
C GLN A 136 -13.62 10.54 12.37
N LEU A 137 -12.92 9.78 13.22
CA LEU A 137 -11.62 10.16 13.76
C LEU A 137 -10.61 10.49 12.66
N HIS A 138 -10.47 9.61 11.66
CA HIS A 138 -9.51 9.81 10.59
C HIS A 138 -9.80 11.08 9.75
N HIS A 139 -11.08 11.35 9.46
CA HIS A 139 -11.46 12.58 8.76
C HIS A 139 -11.20 13.81 9.62
N HIS A 140 -11.54 13.73 10.91
CA HIS A 140 -11.27 14.82 11.86
C HIS A 140 -9.75 15.10 11.95
N GLU A 141 -8.91 14.09 12.14
CA GLU A 141 -7.47 14.25 12.27
C GLU A 141 -6.80 14.81 11.02
N ARG A 142 -7.33 14.49 9.84
CA ARG A 142 -6.76 14.98 8.57
C ARG A 142 -7.25 16.35 8.17
N GLU A 143 -8.54 16.62 8.33
CA GLU A 143 -9.17 17.79 7.71
C GLU A 143 -9.68 18.81 8.73
N LEU A 144 -10.28 18.37 9.84
CA LEU A 144 -11.02 19.23 10.74
C LEU A 144 -10.25 19.66 11.99
N CYS A 145 -9.34 18.85 12.49
CA CYS A 145 -8.63 19.12 13.72
C CYS A 145 -7.73 20.36 13.59
N GLN A 146 -7.94 21.34 14.44
CA GLN A 146 -7.12 22.56 14.47
C GLN A 146 -5.73 22.32 15.04
N GLU A 147 -5.58 21.29 15.88
CA GLU A 147 -4.29 20.86 16.48
C GLU A 147 -3.52 19.88 15.61
N ARG A 148 -4.04 19.50 14.42
CA ARG A 148 -3.32 18.59 13.53
C ARG A 148 -1.99 19.16 13.10
N LEU A 149 -0.97 18.31 13.07
CA LEU A 149 0.34 18.70 12.59
C LEU A 149 0.29 19.10 11.11
N SER A 150 0.75 20.31 10.85
CA SER A 150 0.82 20.89 9.51
C SER A 150 2.21 21.42 9.22
N THR A 151 2.57 21.47 7.95
CA THR A 151 3.84 22.01 7.46
C THR A 151 3.60 23.32 6.74
N CYS A 152 4.55 24.23 6.83
CA CYS A 152 4.52 25.49 6.08
C CYS A 152 4.49 25.22 4.58
N LYS A 153 3.76 26.01 3.79
CA LYS A 153 3.77 25.96 2.31
C LYS A 153 5.16 26.11 1.71
N TYR A 154 6.05 26.81 2.42
CA TYR A 154 7.44 26.99 2.02
C TYR A 154 8.36 25.85 2.47
N SER A 155 7.82 24.74 3.01
CA SER A 155 8.60 23.55 3.35
C SER A 155 9.34 22.97 2.13
N ARG A 156 8.75 23.10 0.94
CA ARG A 156 9.38 22.67 -0.31
C ARG A 156 10.67 23.43 -0.66
N ILE A 157 10.85 24.64 -0.13
CA ILE A 157 12.06 25.44 -0.29
C ILE A 157 12.85 25.53 1.03
N GLY A 158 12.65 24.56 1.90
CA GLY A 158 13.47 24.32 3.09
C GLY A 158 12.96 24.92 4.40
N CYS A 159 11.69 25.38 4.50
CA CYS A 159 11.15 25.80 5.78
C CYS A 159 10.94 24.57 6.70
N PRO A 160 11.62 24.49 7.86
CA PRO A 160 11.53 23.34 8.74
C PRO A 160 10.29 23.37 9.65
N TRP A 161 9.47 24.41 9.60
CA TRP A 161 8.37 24.59 10.53
C TRP A 161 7.33 23.49 10.41
N LYS A 162 7.02 22.87 11.52
CA LYS A 162 5.93 21.92 11.73
C LYS A 162 5.25 22.28 13.03
N GLY A 163 3.93 22.48 12.98
CA GLY A 163 3.16 22.87 14.15
C GLY A 163 1.67 22.63 13.95
N PRO A 164 0.84 23.03 14.94
CA PRO A 164 -0.60 22.90 14.85
C PRO A 164 -1.17 23.76 13.74
N TYR A 165 -2.23 23.27 13.10
CA TYR A 165 -2.84 23.93 11.92
C TYR A 165 -3.32 25.35 12.22
N HIS A 166 -3.83 25.60 13.42
CA HIS A 166 -4.30 26.94 13.78
C HIS A 166 -3.16 28.00 13.81
N GLU A 167 -1.92 27.60 14.06
CA GLU A 167 -0.75 28.49 14.04
C GLU A 167 -0.14 28.67 12.65
N LEU A 168 -0.52 27.81 11.68
CA LEU A 168 0.07 27.79 10.34
C LEU A 168 -0.01 29.15 9.64
N LYS A 169 -1.17 29.80 9.68
CA LYS A 169 -1.40 31.10 9.04
C LYS A 169 -0.53 32.20 9.65
N GLU A 170 -0.34 32.19 10.97
CA GLU A 170 0.49 33.19 11.63
C GLU A 170 1.97 32.96 11.33
N HIS A 171 2.41 31.69 11.37
CA HIS A 171 3.76 31.35 10.92
C HIS A 171 4.00 31.79 9.47
N GLU A 172 3.08 31.50 8.55
CA GLU A 172 3.25 31.84 7.12
C GLU A 172 3.39 33.34 6.84
N LYS A 173 2.76 34.20 7.67
CA LYS A 173 2.94 35.67 7.58
C LYS A 173 4.34 36.11 7.97
N GLY A 174 4.93 35.46 8.99
CA GLY A 174 6.27 35.76 9.50
C GLY A 174 7.37 34.88 8.93
N CYS A 175 7.08 34.00 7.99
CA CYS A 175 8.05 33.05 7.46
C CYS A 175 9.14 33.74 6.63
N HIS A 176 10.41 33.55 6.99
CA HIS A 176 11.54 34.15 6.28
C HIS A 176 11.93 33.43 4.99
N HIS A 177 11.40 32.22 4.73
CA HIS A 177 11.78 31.41 3.58
C HIS A 177 11.40 31.99 2.21
N PRO A 178 10.31 32.78 2.04
CA PRO A 178 10.08 33.50 0.80
C PRO A 178 11.15 34.56 0.47
N HIS A 179 11.90 35.01 1.48
CA HIS A 179 12.95 36.04 1.35
C HIS A 179 14.36 35.44 1.27
N LYS A 180 14.49 34.13 1.06
CA LYS A 180 15.77 33.48 0.79
C LYS A 180 16.40 34.01 -0.49
N SER A 181 17.73 33.89 -0.57
CA SER A 181 18.43 34.21 -1.82
C SER A 181 17.92 33.32 -2.98
N GLY A 182 18.05 33.80 -4.20
CA GLY A 182 17.73 33.02 -5.38
C GLY A 182 18.50 31.71 -5.42
N ASP A 183 19.74 31.71 -4.97
CA ASP A 183 20.60 30.53 -4.95
C ASP A 183 20.10 29.45 -3.96
N ASP A 184 19.69 29.82 -2.75
CA ASP A 184 19.10 28.87 -1.77
C ASP A 184 17.80 28.25 -2.26
N ILE A 185 16.98 29.02 -2.98
CA ILE A 185 15.73 28.52 -3.57
C ILE A 185 16.05 27.55 -4.71
N MET A 186 17.03 27.90 -5.56
CA MET A 186 17.46 27.04 -6.67
C MET A 186 18.06 25.73 -6.19
N GLU A 187 18.80 25.70 -5.09
CA GLU A 187 19.30 24.47 -4.49
C GLU A 187 18.15 23.56 -4.03
N ALA A 188 17.14 24.11 -3.33
CA ALA A 188 15.97 23.35 -2.89
C ALA A 188 15.16 22.81 -4.08
N VAL A 189 14.98 23.59 -5.13
CA VAL A 189 14.30 23.19 -6.37
C VAL A 189 15.11 22.13 -7.11
N ALA A 190 16.44 22.23 -7.17
CA ALA A 190 17.31 21.24 -7.79
C ALA A 190 17.17 19.86 -7.13
N CYS A 191 17.02 19.83 -5.80
CA CYS A 191 16.77 18.58 -5.07
C CYS A 191 15.43 17.93 -5.48
N LEU A 192 14.35 18.73 -5.63
CA LEU A 192 13.05 18.25 -6.09
C LEU A 192 13.12 17.80 -7.56
N ASP A 193 13.79 18.57 -8.41
CA ASP A 193 13.98 18.25 -9.83
C ASP A 193 14.76 16.92 -9.98
N GLN A 194 15.71 16.65 -9.10
CA GLN A 194 16.46 15.39 -9.14
C GLN A 194 15.53 14.20 -8.85
N GLN A 195 14.64 14.29 -7.86
CA GLN A 195 13.66 13.25 -7.57
C GLN A 195 12.74 12.99 -8.77
N VAL A 196 12.20 14.06 -9.37
CA VAL A 196 11.35 13.96 -10.57
C VAL A 196 12.11 13.37 -11.76
N LYS A 197 13.39 13.77 -11.94
CA LYS A 197 14.24 13.21 -13.00
C LYS A 197 14.50 11.73 -12.82
N ASP A 198 14.70 11.25 -11.58
CA ASP A 198 14.95 9.86 -11.31
C ASP A 198 13.70 9.00 -11.55
N GLU A 199 12.52 9.49 -11.14
CA GLU A 199 11.24 8.85 -11.47
C GLU A 199 10.99 8.83 -12.98
N THR A 200 11.18 9.97 -13.65
CA THR A 200 11.00 10.08 -15.11
C THR A 200 11.97 9.17 -15.85
N ARG A 201 13.20 9.04 -15.38
CA ARG A 201 14.21 8.15 -15.96
C ARG A 201 13.78 6.69 -15.84
N LEU A 202 13.22 6.29 -14.69
CA LEU A 202 12.68 4.94 -14.49
C LEU A 202 11.53 4.66 -15.47
N TYR A 203 10.55 5.55 -15.56
CA TYR A 203 9.43 5.38 -16.48
C TYR A 203 9.90 5.39 -17.95
N SER A 204 10.79 6.30 -18.32
CA SER A 204 11.36 6.34 -19.68
C SER A 204 12.09 5.04 -20.03
N ARG A 205 12.83 4.47 -19.07
CA ARG A 205 13.48 3.17 -19.25
C ARG A 205 12.46 2.05 -19.45
N ILE A 206 11.38 2.02 -18.66
CA ILE A 206 10.31 1.04 -18.81
C ILE A 206 9.64 1.17 -20.19
N PHE A 207 9.29 2.39 -20.62
CA PHE A 207 8.70 2.62 -21.94
C PHE A 207 9.63 2.24 -23.08
N SER A 208 10.93 2.55 -22.96
CA SER A 208 11.93 2.13 -23.93
C SER A 208 12.01 0.60 -24.03
N LEU A 209 11.97 -0.11 -22.91
CA LEU A 209 11.97 -1.57 -22.89
C LEU A 209 10.68 -2.15 -23.52
N LEU A 210 9.53 -1.52 -23.28
CA LEU A 210 8.26 -1.94 -23.86
C LEU A 210 8.17 -1.67 -25.38
N SER A 211 9.08 -0.88 -25.94
CA SER A 211 9.21 -0.62 -27.38
C SER A 211 10.16 -1.60 -28.09
N CYS A 212 10.83 -2.50 -27.36
CA CYS A 212 11.69 -3.51 -27.95
C CYS A 212 10.88 -4.58 -28.70
N GLU A 213 11.46 -5.17 -29.75
CA GLU A 213 10.78 -6.18 -30.58
C GLU A 213 10.52 -7.51 -29.84
N LYS A 214 11.45 -7.91 -28.97
CA LYS A 214 11.40 -9.21 -28.30
C LYS A 214 11.08 -9.04 -26.83
N ILE A 215 9.77 -9.06 -26.54
CA ILE A 215 9.21 -8.98 -25.20
C ILE A 215 8.38 -10.24 -24.92
N THR A 216 8.48 -10.75 -23.69
CA THR A 216 7.63 -11.83 -23.22
C THR A 216 6.96 -11.45 -21.91
N PHE A 217 5.70 -11.82 -21.76
CA PHE A 217 4.90 -11.68 -20.55
C PHE A 217 4.62 -13.07 -20.00
N ASN A 218 5.13 -13.37 -18.82
CA ASN A 218 5.00 -14.68 -18.21
C ASN A 218 4.23 -14.57 -16.90
N ASP A 219 3.04 -15.16 -16.84
CA ASP A 219 2.28 -15.30 -15.60
C ASP A 219 2.76 -16.58 -14.90
N LEU A 220 3.42 -16.39 -13.77
CA LEU A 220 4.15 -17.42 -13.08
C LEU A 220 3.56 -17.67 -11.71
N GLN A 221 3.65 -18.92 -11.27
CA GLN A 221 3.18 -19.37 -9.99
C GLN A 221 4.35 -19.91 -9.17
N LEU A 222 4.63 -19.26 -8.05
CA LEU A 222 5.64 -19.68 -7.10
C LEU A 222 5.06 -20.79 -6.22
N LYS A 223 5.72 -21.93 -6.19
CA LYS A 223 5.40 -23.09 -5.36
C LYS A 223 6.48 -23.26 -4.30
N PRO A 224 6.13 -23.70 -3.09
CA PRO A 224 7.14 -24.01 -2.08
C PRO A 224 8.11 -25.06 -2.60
N TYR A 225 9.39 -24.80 -2.37
CA TYR A 225 10.51 -25.67 -2.75
C TYR A 225 11.19 -26.14 -1.47
N ARG A 226 11.38 -27.46 -1.32
CA ARG A 226 12.13 -28.05 -0.20
C ARG A 226 13.62 -27.99 -0.55
N THR A 227 14.39 -27.38 0.34
CA THR A 227 15.83 -27.61 0.42
C THR A 227 16.10 -28.70 1.45
N ASP A 228 17.22 -29.41 1.33
CA ASP A 228 17.58 -30.50 2.25
C ASP A 228 17.88 -30.02 3.68
N ASP A 229 17.91 -28.73 3.91
CA ASP A 229 18.00 -28.11 5.23
C ASP A 229 16.67 -28.19 5.97
N PHE A 230 16.72 -28.63 7.20
CA PHE A 230 15.59 -28.80 8.14
C PHE A 230 14.79 -27.51 8.44
N ILE A 231 15.03 -26.41 7.74
CA ILE A 231 14.42 -25.12 7.99
C ILE A 231 13.23 -24.94 7.06
N THR A 232 12.07 -24.76 7.67
CA THR A 232 10.77 -24.31 7.16
C THR A 232 10.78 -23.65 5.78
N LYS A 233 9.74 -23.87 4.96
CA LYS A 233 9.51 -23.40 3.58
C LYS A 233 9.84 -21.93 3.33
N LEU A 234 11.14 -21.64 3.29
CA LEU A 234 11.68 -20.31 3.00
C LEU A 234 11.89 -20.07 1.51
N PHE A 235 11.84 -21.15 0.74
CA PHE A 235 12.19 -21.15 -0.67
C PHE A 235 10.98 -21.50 -1.53
N TYR A 236 10.87 -20.78 -2.63
CA TYR A 236 9.84 -20.98 -3.64
C TYR A 236 10.51 -21.09 -5.01
N GLU A 237 9.89 -21.85 -5.89
CA GLU A 237 10.35 -22.00 -7.27
C GLU A 237 9.12 -22.01 -8.22
N THR A 238 9.30 -21.47 -9.41
CA THR A 238 8.29 -21.59 -10.48
C THR A 238 8.48 -22.90 -11.23
N SER A 239 7.44 -23.36 -11.93
CA SER A 239 7.62 -24.32 -13.01
C SER A 239 8.53 -23.69 -14.08
N ARG A 240 9.23 -24.55 -14.85
CA ARG A 240 10.01 -24.07 -15.99
C ARG A 240 9.12 -23.39 -17.01
N PHE A 241 9.53 -22.25 -17.51
CA PHE A 241 8.85 -21.51 -18.55
C PHE A 241 9.82 -21.16 -19.68
N SER A 242 9.29 -20.93 -20.87
CA SER A 242 10.07 -20.65 -22.07
C SER A 242 10.03 -19.18 -22.42
N ALA A 243 11.18 -18.56 -22.63
CA ALA A 243 11.31 -17.23 -23.19
C ALA A 243 12.58 -17.16 -24.05
N PHE A 244 12.52 -16.51 -25.21
CA PHE A 244 13.66 -16.31 -26.13
C PHE A 244 14.36 -17.61 -26.54
N ASN A 245 13.58 -18.68 -26.77
CA ASN A 245 14.07 -20.04 -27.10
C ASN A 245 14.92 -20.70 -25.98
N HIS A 246 14.85 -20.20 -24.77
CA HIS A 246 15.52 -20.74 -23.60
C HIS A 246 14.52 -21.13 -22.51
N GLN A 247 14.96 -22.00 -21.60
CA GLN A 247 14.19 -22.43 -20.44
C GLN A 247 14.64 -21.62 -19.21
N TRP A 248 13.66 -21.14 -18.43
CA TRP A 248 13.88 -20.28 -17.29
C TRP A 248 13.12 -20.79 -16.06
N VAL A 249 13.62 -20.40 -14.91
CA VAL A 249 12.98 -20.63 -13.62
C VAL A 249 13.20 -19.39 -12.74
N ILE A 250 12.21 -19.02 -11.95
CA ILE A 250 12.40 -18.08 -10.85
C ILE A 250 12.51 -18.87 -9.55
N LYS A 251 13.53 -18.59 -8.77
CA LYS A 251 13.64 -18.97 -7.38
C LYS A 251 13.39 -17.75 -6.51
N ALA A 252 12.69 -17.93 -5.41
CA ALA A 252 12.44 -16.85 -4.45
C ALA A 252 12.66 -17.36 -3.03
N ARG A 253 13.05 -16.45 -2.13
CA ARG A 253 13.27 -16.74 -0.72
C ARG A 253 12.74 -15.64 0.16
N ILE A 254 12.41 -15.98 1.40
CA ILE A 254 11.88 -15.07 2.40
C ILE A 254 12.97 -14.74 3.41
N ASN A 255 13.04 -13.48 3.82
CA ASN A 255 13.93 -12.94 4.88
C ASN A 255 15.37 -13.41 4.75
N ASN A 256 16.05 -12.85 3.80
CA ASN A 256 17.42 -13.18 3.46
C ASN A 256 18.41 -13.12 4.65
N ASP A 257 18.14 -12.25 5.62
CA ASP A 257 19.08 -11.89 6.69
C ASP A 257 18.72 -12.49 8.05
N GLN A 258 17.61 -13.23 8.15
CA GLN A 258 17.13 -13.78 9.42
C GLN A 258 17.08 -15.30 9.39
N LYS A 259 17.68 -15.92 10.42
CA LYS A 259 17.73 -17.40 10.56
C LYS A 259 16.36 -18.06 10.70
N ASN A 260 15.34 -17.35 11.18
CA ASN A 260 13.98 -17.90 11.32
C ASN A 260 12.90 -16.83 11.07
N PRO A 261 12.33 -16.77 9.86
CA PRO A 261 11.30 -15.79 9.52
C PRO A 261 9.95 -16.07 10.19
N ALA A 262 9.76 -17.22 10.84
CA ALA A 262 8.57 -17.49 11.62
C ALA A 262 8.56 -16.72 12.96
N LEU A 263 9.69 -16.21 13.42
CA LEU A 263 9.81 -15.44 14.66
C LEU A 263 9.59 -13.93 14.47
N THR A 264 9.42 -13.47 13.25
CA THR A 264 9.21 -12.06 12.96
C THR A 264 7.92 -11.81 12.18
N THR A 265 7.27 -10.70 12.47
CA THR A 265 6.15 -10.18 11.67
C THR A 265 6.64 -9.39 10.46
N ASP A 266 7.91 -8.99 10.47
CA ASP A 266 8.54 -8.21 9.40
C ASP A 266 9.15 -9.17 8.37
N ARG A 267 8.47 -9.30 7.22
CA ARG A 267 8.83 -10.24 6.16
C ARG A 267 9.06 -9.52 4.85
N SER A 268 10.15 -9.90 4.19
CA SER A 268 10.49 -9.49 2.83
C SER A 268 10.71 -10.71 1.95
N MET A 269 10.70 -10.53 0.65
CA MET A 269 10.97 -11.60 -0.32
C MET A 269 12.01 -11.13 -1.32
N SER A 270 12.96 -12.00 -1.62
CA SER A 270 13.93 -11.81 -2.70
C SER A 270 13.73 -12.88 -3.77
N TYR A 271 14.08 -12.58 -5.00
CA TYR A 271 13.95 -13.51 -6.11
C TYR A 271 15.19 -13.49 -7.01
N GLN A 272 15.39 -14.58 -7.72
CA GLN A 272 16.49 -14.85 -8.62
C GLN A 272 15.93 -15.42 -9.93
N LEU A 273 16.38 -14.91 -11.06
CA LEU A 273 16.08 -15.47 -12.38
C LEU A 273 17.19 -16.42 -12.79
N VAL A 274 16.85 -17.62 -13.19
CA VAL A 274 17.78 -18.70 -13.52
C VAL A 274 17.54 -19.20 -14.94
N LEU A 275 18.58 -19.17 -15.76
CA LEU A 275 18.62 -19.79 -17.07
C LEU A 275 18.85 -21.29 -16.91
N LYS A 276 17.98 -22.12 -17.47
CA LYS A 276 18.12 -23.57 -17.47
C LYS A 276 18.59 -24.07 -18.83
N GLY A 277 19.69 -24.73 -18.86
CA GLY A 277 20.31 -25.25 -20.09
C GLY A 277 21.49 -24.41 -20.56
N LYS A 278 22.12 -24.85 -21.63
CA LYS A 278 23.28 -24.16 -22.21
C LYS A 278 22.86 -23.08 -23.17
N ALA A 279 23.42 -21.89 -23.05
CA ALA A 279 23.31 -20.82 -24.01
C ALA A 279 24.45 -20.96 -25.05
N SER A 280 24.14 -20.89 -26.33
CA SER A 280 25.11 -20.86 -27.41
C SER A 280 25.91 -19.56 -27.46
N GLN A 281 25.30 -18.46 -27.03
CA GLN A 281 25.88 -17.13 -26.94
C GLN A 281 25.35 -16.43 -25.67
N PRO A 282 26.06 -15.45 -25.12
CA PRO A 282 25.55 -14.62 -24.03
C PRO A 282 24.23 -13.93 -24.41
N ILE A 283 23.31 -13.87 -23.45
CA ILE A 283 21.97 -13.32 -23.65
C ILE A 283 21.78 -12.16 -22.67
N ASN A 284 21.59 -10.98 -23.21
CA ASN A 284 21.34 -9.79 -22.38
C ASN A 284 19.81 -9.61 -22.19
N VAL A 285 19.34 -9.74 -20.97
CA VAL A 285 17.91 -9.68 -20.64
C VAL A 285 17.66 -8.62 -19.58
N SER A 286 16.74 -7.70 -19.90
CA SER A 286 16.11 -6.84 -18.89
C SER A 286 14.79 -7.45 -18.45
N PHE A 287 14.51 -7.39 -17.14
CA PHE A 287 13.28 -7.97 -16.61
C PHE A 287 12.68 -7.14 -15.48
N ILE A 288 11.34 -7.24 -15.37
CA ILE A 288 10.53 -6.53 -14.39
C ILE A 288 9.58 -7.54 -13.75
N ALA A 289 9.63 -7.65 -12.42
CA ALA A 289 8.67 -8.43 -11.66
C ALA A 289 7.47 -7.54 -11.27
N LEU A 290 6.27 -8.02 -11.56
CA LEU A 290 5.00 -7.36 -11.25
C LEU A 290 4.07 -8.31 -10.51
N LYS A 291 3.04 -7.76 -9.87
CA LYS A 291 1.94 -8.59 -9.35
C LYS A 291 1.29 -9.39 -10.49
N GLY A 292 0.92 -10.62 -10.21
CA GLY A 292 0.15 -11.41 -11.17
C GLY A 292 -1.27 -10.84 -11.38
N PRO A 293 -1.98 -11.26 -12.44
CA PRO A 293 -3.30 -10.71 -12.81
C PRO A 293 -4.34 -10.83 -11.69
N TYR A 294 -4.17 -11.77 -10.77
CA TYR A 294 -5.05 -11.97 -9.61
C TYR A 294 -4.36 -11.65 -8.28
N GLY A 295 -3.22 -10.95 -8.33
CA GLY A 295 -2.48 -10.56 -7.14
C GLY A 295 -3.07 -9.31 -6.50
N GLU A 296 -3.19 -9.31 -5.18
CA GLU A 296 -3.68 -8.17 -4.39
C GLU A 296 -2.56 -7.31 -3.79
N MET A 297 -1.29 -7.72 -3.96
CA MET A 297 -0.14 -7.01 -3.38
C MET A 297 0.19 -5.72 -4.13
N LEU A 298 0.73 -4.75 -3.41
CA LEU A 298 1.29 -3.53 -3.97
C LEU A 298 2.79 -3.72 -4.21
N MET A 299 3.22 -3.48 -5.44
CA MET A 299 4.62 -3.54 -5.86
C MET A 299 5.02 -2.26 -6.60
N ASN A 300 6.24 -1.83 -6.38
CA ASN A 300 6.86 -0.74 -7.13
C ASN A 300 7.61 -1.32 -8.33
N PRO A 301 7.56 -0.70 -9.51
CA PRO A 301 8.31 -1.19 -10.66
C PRO A 301 9.82 -0.99 -10.45
N VAL A 302 10.58 -2.07 -10.63
CA VAL A 302 12.05 -2.02 -10.66
C VAL A 302 12.54 -2.80 -11.87
N VAL A 303 13.44 -2.21 -12.64
CA VAL A 303 14.04 -2.83 -13.82
C VAL A 303 15.38 -3.40 -13.46
N TYR A 304 15.54 -4.70 -13.61
CA TYR A 304 16.81 -5.40 -13.50
C TYR A 304 17.33 -5.78 -14.89
N SER A 305 18.63 -5.85 -15.05
CA SER A 305 19.28 -6.29 -16.29
C SER A 305 20.44 -7.18 -15.96
N GLN A 306 20.58 -8.26 -16.71
CA GLN A 306 21.63 -9.27 -16.53
C GLN A 306 22.04 -9.85 -17.89
N GLU A 307 23.31 -10.07 -18.06
CA GLU A 307 23.86 -10.90 -19.15
C GLU A 307 23.97 -12.34 -18.64
N PHE A 308 23.21 -13.23 -19.30
CA PHE A 308 23.21 -14.66 -18.99
C PHE A 308 24.13 -15.40 -19.94
N SER A 309 24.98 -16.26 -19.37
CA SER A 309 25.89 -17.13 -20.11
C SER A 309 25.99 -18.49 -19.43
N ASN A 310 26.80 -19.40 -20.01
CA ASN A 310 27.07 -20.68 -19.36
C ASN A 310 27.86 -20.53 -18.04
N GLU A 311 28.61 -19.44 -17.89
CA GLU A 311 29.36 -19.11 -16.68
C GLU A 311 28.50 -18.37 -15.66
N ASN A 312 27.54 -17.55 -16.14
CA ASN A 312 26.61 -16.75 -15.34
C ASN A 312 25.15 -17.12 -15.66
N PRO A 313 24.69 -18.31 -15.25
CA PRO A 313 23.33 -18.76 -15.60
C PRO A 313 22.24 -18.19 -14.69
N GLU A 314 22.59 -17.48 -13.63
CA GLU A 314 21.63 -16.98 -12.64
C GLU A 314 21.97 -15.57 -12.17
N THR A 315 20.94 -14.79 -11.79
CA THR A 315 21.13 -13.47 -11.19
C THR A 315 21.48 -13.61 -9.71
N GLU A 316 21.96 -12.55 -9.12
CA GLU A 316 21.89 -12.42 -7.65
C GLU A 316 20.44 -12.41 -7.18
N TYR A 317 20.23 -12.61 -5.86
CA TYR A 317 18.91 -12.45 -5.26
C TYR A 317 18.55 -10.98 -5.15
N ASN A 318 17.67 -10.53 -6.03
CA ASN A 318 17.13 -9.18 -6.04
C ASN A 318 15.91 -9.09 -5.10
N ASN A 319 15.75 -7.99 -4.40
CA ASN A 319 14.55 -7.78 -3.60
C ASN A 319 13.32 -7.72 -4.50
N LEU A 320 12.29 -8.47 -4.13
CA LEU A 320 10.98 -8.31 -4.72
C LEU A 320 10.39 -6.99 -4.17
N PRO A 321 10.13 -5.99 -5.03
CA PRO A 321 9.83 -4.62 -4.59
C PRO A 321 8.40 -4.48 -4.06
N ILE A 322 8.08 -5.24 -3.02
CA ILE A 322 6.83 -5.20 -2.29
C ILE A 322 6.84 -3.96 -1.38
N HIS A 323 5.73 -3.24 -1.29
CA HIS A 323 5.66 -1.96 -0.61
C HIS A 323 6.02 -2.04 0.88
N ASN A 324 5.57 -3.08 1.57
CA ASN A 324 5.86 -3.29 2.99
C ASN A 324 5.63 -4.76 3.40
N SER A 325 5.95 -5.06 4.64
CA SER A 325 5.81 -6.37 5.25
C SER A 325 4.34 -6.88 5.31
N MET A 326 3.37 -5.98 5.47
CA MET A 326 1.95 -6.36 5.44
C MET A 326 1.55 -6.89 4.06
N GLU A 327 2.04 -6.28 2.99
CA GLU A 327 1.81 -6.75 1.62
C GLU A 327 2.53 -8.08 1.37
N CYS A 328 3.72 -8.28 1.94
CA CYS A 328 4.41 -9.56 1.89
C CYS A 328 3.61 -10.66 2.59
N ASN A 329 3.04 -10.39 3.77
CA ASN A 329 2.17 -11.34 4.48
C ASN A 329 0.89 -11.67 3.70
N LYS A 330 0.27 -10.70 3.00
CA LYS A 330 -0.87 -10.95 2.10
C LYS A 330 -0.50 -11.90 0.97
N LEU A 331 0.68 -11.70 0.38
CA LEU A 331 1.21 -12.56 -0.67
C LEU A 331 1.39 -14.00 -0.15
N LEU A 332 2.06 -14.15 0.98
CA LEU A 332 2.32 -15.44 1.62
C LEU A 332 1.04 -16.13 2.11
N ALA A 333 0.03 -15.39 2.52
CA ALA A 333 -1.28 -15.91 2.91
C ALA A 333 -2.12 -16.40 1.72
N SER A 334 -1.73 -16.10 0.49
CA SER A 334 -2.44 -16.55 -0.72
C SER A 334 -2.20 -18.05 -0.96
N LYS A 335 -3.23 -18.79 -1.40
CA LYS A 335 -3.12 -20.22 -1.71
C LYS A 335 -2.03 -20.48 -2.77
N THR A 336 -1.90 -19.56 -3.70
CA THR A 336 -0.90 -19.56 -4.77
C THR A 336 -0.26 -18.18 -4.84
N ILE A 337 1.05 -18.14 -4.89
CA ILE A 337 1.79 -16.90 -5.09
C ILE A 337 1.93 -16.69 -6.58
N ASN A 338 1.13 -15.77 -7.11
CA ASN A 338 1.16 -15.43 -8.53
C ASN A 338 1.98 -14.17 -8.74
N MET A 339 2.84 -14.18 -9.75
CA MET A 339 3.61 -13.02 -10.19
C MET A 339 3.61 -12.95 -11.71
N ARG A 340 3.77 -11.76 -12.26
CA ARG A 340 4.01 -11.54 -13.68
C ARG A 340 5.46 -11.12 -13.86
N LEU A 341 6.17 -11.80 -14.75
CA LEU A 341 7.50 -11.42 -15.18
C LEU A 341 7.43 -10.90 -16.62
N ILE A 342 7.82 -9.66 -16.81
CA ILE A 342 8.08 -9.11 -18.14
C ILE A 342 9.57 -9.29 -18.40
N MET A 343 9.92 -9.90 -19.53
CA MET A 343 11.30 -10.05 -19.97
C MET A 343 11.48 -9.42 -21.34
N VAL A 344 12.57 -8.71 -21.51
CA VAL A 344 12.93 -8.02 -22.74
C VAL A 344 14.33 -8.47 -23.14
N LEU A 345 14.47 -9.00 -24.35
CA LEU A 345 15.76 -9.35 -24.92
C LEU A 345 16.39 -8.09 -25.53
N ILE A 346 17.55 -7.73 -25.00
CA ILE A 346 18.32 -6.61 -25.53
C ILE A 346 19.25 -7.16 -26.61
N SER A 347 18.98 -6.81 -27.87
CA SER A 347 19.86 -7.17 -28.98
C SER A 347 21.18 -6.40 -28.81
N SER A 348 22.31 -7.12 -28.81
CA SER A 348 23.61 -6.49 -28.95
C SER A 348 23.63 -5.81 -30.32
N SER A 349 23.64 -4.48 -30.36
CA SER A 349 23.81 -3.69 -31.59
C SER A 349 25.21 -3.87 -32.13
#